data_4185748cd4bc0d67c5d336a63ab2d615
#
_entry.id   4185748cd4bc0d67c5d336a63ab2d615
#
_cell.length_a   1.000
_cell.length_b   1.000
_cell.length_c   1.000
_cell.angle_alpha   90.00
_cell.angle_beta   90.00
_cell.angle_gamma   90.00
#
_symmetry.space_group_name_H-M   'P 1'
#
loop_
_entity.id
_entity.type
_entity.pdbx_description
1 polymer ?
#
loop_
_entity_poly.entity_id
_entity_poly.type
_entity_poly.pdbx_seq_one_letter_code
_entity_poly.pdbx_strand_id
1 'polypeptide(L)'
;MEQKQEKFSTIGYIAAALGMCIGTGNVWRFPRICAANGGGAFILAWTIAMLVFAVPLLSTEMAIGKKARLGCIGSFRDFGGKKYTWMGFFVAAVCFFLMSYYCVLQGYCLKYAVKSVASFETNLTTDTTAAIWTSFTDSPAQVIFFHAIGFALACFIVYQGIAGGIEKFCKVAIPALFAILVGLAIYAVTLKGADQGLQYLFTIKKEYILSPNTWIQAFIQAAWSTGAGWGFIITYSNYVGEDEDVPTSCLIMGLGDNLGAILSGLVVIPAICALSATPEAATEALSQGNFGLTFIYIYQLFTTIPGGRFISFIFFGLLAIAAITSLFSMIEVGVKCVVDMGVARKKAVVAVCFAGFVVGCFSAWSLNNIDNQDWVWGLGLLISGAFIAILAIKYGVEKIRTEEVNAKGAEIHLPKWYFNTCMCIMPVLVVVMVGYWLLQTREWFPDTWLNPFIIQDNTGTVLLQFGVVIVVGLVLGKFFNCKTAKGRITKEENCR
;
A
#
# COMPACT_ATOMS: atom_id res chain seq x y z
N MET A 1 -25.27 9.54 25.57
CA MET A 1 -23.91 10.10 25.65
C MET A 1 -23.38 10.10 24.23
N GLU A 2 -23.26 11.26 23.58
CA GLU A 2 -22.53 11.38 22.33
C GLU A 2 -21.08 10.97 22.60
N GLN A 3 -20.63 9.87 22.00
CA GLN A 3 -19.23 9.51 22.03
C GLN A 3 -18.48 10.64 21.33
N LYS A 4 -17.65 11.36 22.08
CA LYS A 4 -16.77 12.39 21.54
C LYS A 4 -16.00 11.77 20.38
N GLN A 5 -16.27 12.18 19.16
CA GLN A 5 -15.64 11.64 17.97
C GLN A 5 -14.13 11.86 18.10
N GLU A 6 -13.33 10.79 18.14
CA GLU A 6 -11.88 10.88 18.17
C GLU A 6 -11.42 11.65 16.92
N LYS A 7 -10.45 12.54 17.08
CA LYS A 7 -9.88 13.32 15.97
C LYS A 7 -8.37 13.20 16.01
N PHE A 8 -7.77 13.16 14.83
CA PHE A 8 -6.33 13.37 14.69
C PHE A 8 -5.96 14.83 15.03
N SER A 9 -4.76 15.03 15.56
CA SER A 9 -4.07 16.30 15.40
C SER A 9 -3.51 16.41 13.97
N THR A 10 -3.28 17.59 13.43
CA THR A 10 -2.72 17.79 12.08
C THR A 10 -1.41 17.00 11.89
N ILE A 11 -0.46 17.13 12.84
CA ILE A 11 0.80 16.35 12.83
C ILE A 11 0.52 14.84 12.92
N GLY A 12 -0.46 14.43 13.73
CA GLY A 12 -0.85 13.03 13.87
C GLY A 12 -1.46 12.46 12.60
N TYR A 13 -2.28 13.23 11.91
CA TYR A 13 -2.84 12.86 10.60
C TYR A 13 -1.72 12.66 9.56
N ILE A 14 -0.81 13.63 9.43
CA ILE A 14 0.31 13.55 8.50
C ILE A 14 1.19 12.33 8.82
N ALA A 15 1.51 12.10 10.10
CA ALA A 15 2.29 10.95 10.51
C ALA A 15 1.58 9.62 10.19
N ALA A 16 0.27 9.51 10.48
CA ALA A 16 -0.49 8.31 10.17
C ALA A 16 -0.61 8.09 8.65
N ALA A 17 -0.81 9.15 7.89
CA ALA A 17 -0.89 9.12 6.42
C ALA A 17 0.45 8.75 5.79
N LEU A 18 1.57 9.30 6.26
CA LEU A 18 2.91 8.87 5.83
C LEU A 18 3.21 7.43 6.23
N GLY A 19 2.77 6.98 7.41
CA GLY A 19 2.91 5.58 7.83
C GLY A 19 2.10 4.62 6.95
N MET A 20 1.00 5.08 6.41
CA MET A 20 0.22 4.34 5.42
C MET A 20 0.98 4.23 4.08
N CYS A 21 1.55 5.34 3.59
CA CYS A 21 2.26 5.40 2.31
C CYS A 21 3.59 4.66 2.37
N ILE A 22 4.42 4.92 3.41
CA ILE A 22 5.76 4.35 3.53
C ILE A 22 5.67 2.96 4.16
N GLY A 23 5.20 2.02 3.39
CA GLY A 23 5.08 0.62 3.77
C GLY A 23 6.23 -0.25 3.26
N THR A 24 6.03 -1.57 3.29
CA THR A 24 6.98 -2.52 2.68
C THR A 24 7.15 -2.27 1.18
N GLY A 25 6.13 -1.75 0.50
CA GLY A 25 6.19 -1.38 -0.92
C GLY A 25 7.33 -0.43 -1.27
N ASN A 26 7.70 0.50 -0.38
CA ASN A 26 8.79 1.42 -0.58
C ASN A 26 10.15 0.79 -0.32
N VAL A 27 10.25 -0.09 0.66
CA VAL A 27 11.54 -0.62 1.12
C VAL A 27 11.97 -1.87 0.35
N TRP A 28 11.02 -2.71 -0.07
CA TRP A 28 11.35 -3.97 -0.74
C TRP A 28 10.96 -3.98 -2.23
N ARG A 29 9.80 -3.41 -2.61
CA ARG A 29 9.32 -3.45 -3.99
C ARG A 29 9.96 -2.37 -4.87
N PHE A 30 10.01 -1.12 -4.37
CA PHE A 30 10.52 0.01 -5.14
C PHE A 30 11.96 -0.19 -5.65
N PRO A 31 12.96 -0.63 -4.84
CA PRO A 31 14.31 -0.81 -5.33
C PRO A 31 14.38 -1.80 -6.51
N ARG A 32 13.63 -2.90 -6.42
CA ARG A 32 13.57 -3.92 -7.48
C ARG A 32 12.93 -3.38 -8.77
N ILE A 33 11.76 -2.75 -8.67
CA ILE A 33 11.07 -2.19 -9.84
C ILE A 33 11.91 -1.06 -10.46
N CYS A 34 12.52 -0.23 -9.64
CA CYS A 34 13.41 0.83 -10.08
C CYS A 34 14.63 0.26 -10.85
N ALA A 35 15.26 -0.79 -10.31
CA ALA A 35 16.35 -1.48 -10.97
C ALA A 35 15.92 -2.14 -12.30
N ALA A 36 14.77 -2.79 -12.33
CA ALA A 36 14.26 -3.46 -13.54
C ALA A 36 13.85 -2.48 -14.66
N ASN A 37 13.59 -1.19 -14.34
CA ASN A 37 13.06 -0.20 -15.27
C ASN A 37 14.01 1.00 -15.48
N GLY A 38 15.31 0.80 -15.34
CA GLY A 38 16.34 1.77 -15.76
C GLY A 38 16.65 2.88 -14.73
N GLY A 39 16.50 2.59 -13.43
CA GLY A 39 16.97 3.47 -12.36
C GLY A 39 16.39 4.89 -12.44
N GLY A 40 17.23 5.86 -12.82
CA GLY A 40 16.84 7.27 -12.90
C GLY A 40 15.69 7.56 -13.86
N ALA A 41 15.57 6.80 -14.95
CA ALA A 41 14.44 6.92 -15.88
C ALA A 41 13.13 6.53 -15.21
N PHE A 42 13.15 5.47 -14.41
CA PHE A 42 11.98 5.04 -13.63
C PHE A 42 11.61 6.07 -12.55
N ILE A 43 12.59 6.61 -11.81
CA ILE A 43 12.35 7.64 -10.79
C ILE A 43 11.65 8.85 -11.39
N LEU A 44 12.09 9.31 -12.58
CA LEU A 44 11.44 10.42 -13.27
C LEU A 44 10.00 10.09 -13.67
N ALA A 45 9.78 8.96 -14.34
CA ALA A 45 8.45 8.52 -14.76
C ALA A 45 7.51 8.33 -13.56
N TRP A 46 8.01 7.75 -12.47
CA TRP A 46 7.25 7.55 -11.25
C TRP A 46 6.91 8.84 -10.51
N THR A 47 7.83 9.82 -10.47
CA THR A 47 7.54 11.16 -9.92
C THR A 47 6.44 11.85 -10.72
N ILE A 48 6.45 11.74 -12.05
CA ILE A 48 5.36 12.26 -12.90
C ILE A 48 4.06 11.52 -12.64
N ALA A 49 4.10 10.18 -12.53
CA ALA A 49 2.93 9.37 -12.22
C ALA A 49 2.34 9.73 -10.85
N MET A 50 3.17 10.00 -9.85
CA MET A 50 2.73 10.47 -8.54
C MET A 50 1.94 11.78 -8.65
N LEU A 51 2.44 12.75 -9.41
CA LEU A 51 1.76 14.03 -9.61
C LEU A 51 0.46 13.87 -10.43
N VAL A 52 0.46 13.04 -11.48
CA VAL A 52 -0.69 12.92 -12.40
C VAL A 52 -1.77 11.99 -11.87
N PHE A 53 -1.40 10.95 -11.16
CA PHE A 53 -2.31 9.91 -10.66
C PHE A 53 -2.58 10.04 -9.16
N ALA A 54 -1.53 9.98 -8.33
CA ALA A 54 -1.72 9.82 -6.89
C ALA A 54 -2.24 11.09 -6.22
N VAL A 55 -1.63 12.25 -6.44
CA VAL A 55 -2.03 13.51 -5.76
C VAL A 55 -3.48 13.91 -6.04
N PRO A 56 -3.98 13.91 -7.28
CA PRO A 56 -5.40 14.21 -7.55
C PRO A 56 -6.34 13.18 -6.91
N LEU A 57 -5.98 11.90 -6.92
CA LEU A 57 -6.81 10.84 -6.35
C LEU A 57 -6.84 10.91 -4.82
N LEU A 58 -5.69 11.09 -4.15
CA LEU A 58 -5.61 11.31 -2.69
C LEU A 58 -6.42 12.55 -2.27
N SER A 59 -6.31 13.66 -3.02
CA SER A 59 -7.08 14.88 -2.76
C SER A 59 -8.59 14.65 -2.89
N THR A 60 -8.98 13.84 -3.86
CA THR A 60 -10.37 13.42 -4.05
C THR A 60 -10.86 12.54 -2.90
N GLU A 61 -10.08 11.53 -2.50
CA GLU A 61 -10.39 10.67 -1.36
C GLU A 61 -10.54 11.47 -0.07
N MET A 62 -9.59 12.39 0.17
CA MET A 62 -9.62 13.25 1.34
C MET A 62 -10.87 14.15 1.37
N ALA A 63 -11.20 14.76 0.24
CA ALA A 63 -12.40 15.57 0.07
C ALA A 63 -13.69 14.75 0.34
N ILE A 64 -13.79 13.54 -0.22
CA ILE A 64 -14.93 12.64 -0.02
C ILE A 64 -15.06 12.25 1.45
N GLY A 65 -14.00 11.78 2.09
CA GLY A 65 -14.03 11.33 3.48
C GLY A 65 -14.33 12.48 4.46
N LYS A 66 -13.75 13.65 4.22
CA LYS A 66 -13.95 14.87 5.02
C LYS A 66 -15.39 15.35 4.94
N LYS A 67 -16.02 15.30 3.75
CA LYS A 67 -17.41 15.72 3.55
C LYS A 67 -18.42 14.68 4.04
N ALA A 68 -18.26 13.40 3.67
CA ALA A 68 -19.22 12.35 4.03
C ALA A 68 -19.19 12.00 5.52
N ARG A 69 -17.99 11.96 6.12
CA ARG A 69 -17.75 11.44 7.48
C ARG A 69 -18.16 9.97 7.64
N LEU A 70 -18.08 9.23 6.55
CA LEU A 70 -18.38 7.80 6.46
C LEU A 70 -17.21 7.05 5.84
N GLY A 71 -17.10 5.75 6.12
CA GLY A 71 -16.21 4.84 5.41
C GLY A 71 -16.64 4.65 3.94
N CYS A 72 -15.89 3.83 3.19
CA CYS A 72 -16.06 3.70 1.74
C CYS A 72 -17.50 3.41 1.31
N ILE A 73 -18.18 2.46 1.96
CA ILE A 73 -19.55 2.04 1.58
C ILE A 73 -20.54 3.21 1.67
N GLY A 74 -20.50 3.94 2.78
CA GLY A 74 -21.38 5.08 3.02
C GLY A 74 -21.05 6.27 2.13
N SER A 75 -19.77 6.55 1.91
CA SER A 75 -19.31 7.63 1.05
C SER A 75 -19.76 7.45 -0.40
N PHE A 76 -19.63 6.24 -0.93
CA PHE A 76 -20.11 5.95 -2.29
C PHE A 76 -21.64 6.07 -2.44
N ARG A 77 -22.39 5.67 -1.41
CA ARG A 77 -23.83 5.88 -1.38
C ARG A 77 -24.22 7.37 -1.39
N ASP A 78 -23.56 8.16 -0.54
CA ASP A 78 -23.93 9.57 -0.34
C ASP A 78 -23.50 10.47 -1.52
N PHE A 79 -22.36 10.19 -2.16
CA PHE A 79 -21.88 10.94 -3.32
C PHE A 79 -22.48 10.46 -4.65
N GLY A 80 -22.64 9.15 -4.83
CA GLY A 80 -23.07 8.54 -6.10
C GLY A 80 -24.54 8.16 -6.15
N GLY A 81 -25.15 7.98 -4.98
CA GLY A 81 -26.49 7.42 -4.82
C GLY A 81 -26.48 5.89 -4.56
N LYS A 82 -27.63 5.38 -4.13
CA LYS A 82 -27.80 3.98 -3.67
C LYS A 82 -27.28 2.91 -4.64
N LYS A 83 -27.30 3.15 -5.94
CA LYS A 83 -26.83 2.23 -6.97
C LYS A 83 -25.31 2.08 -7.05
N TYR A 84 -24.54 3.00 -6.46
CA TYR A 84 -23.07 2.96 -6.43
C TYR A 84 -22.50 2.38 -5.12
N THR A 85 -23.34 2.00 -4.18
CA THR A 85 -22.93 1.44 -2.87
C THR A 85 -22.05 0.19 -3.01
N TRP A 86 -22.30 -0.65 -4.02
CA TRP A 86 -21.50 -1.84 -4.30
C TRP A 86 -20.05 -1.53 -4.70
N MET A 87 -19.80 -0.36 -5.35
CA MET A 87 -18.43 0.09 -5.63
C MET A 87 -17.69 0.43 -4.35
N GLY A 88 -18.35 1.10 -3.39
CA GLY A 88 -17.79 1.35 -2.07
C GLY A 88 -17.50 0.07 -1.28
N PHE A 89 -18.36 -0.93 -1.43
CA PHE A 89 -18.12 -2.26 -0.89
C PHE A 89 -16.91 -2.93 -1.56
N PHE A 90 -16.78 -2.83 -2.89
CA PHE A 90 -15.62 -3.35 -3.62
C PHE A 90 -14.32 -2.74 -3.11
N VAL A 91 -14.25 -1.41 -2.97
CA VAL A 91 -13.07 -0.71 -2.40
C VAL A 91 -12.72 -1.25 -1.00
N ALA A 92 -13.72 -1.37 -0.13
CA ALA A 92 -13.52 -1.90 1.22
C ALA A 92 -13.10 -3.37 1.21
N ALA A 93 -13.64 -4.19 0.32
CA ALA A 93 -13.31 -5.61 0.18
C ALA A 93 -11.88 -5.81 -0.37
N VAL A 94 -11.48 -5.05 -1.39
CA VAL A 94 -10.09 -5.05 -1.90
C VAL A 94 -9.12 -4.74 -0.76
N CYS A 95 -9.39 -3.68 0.01
CA CYS A 95 -8.57 -3.32 1.17
C CYS A 95 -8.54 -4.43 2.23
N PHE A 96 -9.65 -5.11 2.49
CA PHE A 96 -9.75 -6.22 3.44
C PHE A 96 -8.91 -7.43 3.01
N PHE A 97 -8.97 -7.83 1.74
CA PHE A 97 -8.18 -8.94 1.23
C PHE A 97 -6.69 -8.60 1.18
N LEU A 98 -6.34 -7.35 0.81
CA LEU A 98 -4.97 -6.84 0.93
C LEU A 98 -4.46 -6.95 2.36
N MET A 99 -5.21 -6.45 3.34
CA MET A 99 -4.89 -6.54 4.77
C MET A 99 -4.56 -7.99 5.17
N SER A 100 -5.35 -8.94 4.66
CA SER A 100 -5.26 -10.34 5.06
C SER A 100 -3.93 -10.97 4.66
N TYR A 101 -3.48 -10.81 3.41
CA TYR A 101 -2.18 -11.35 3.00
C TYR A 101 -1.00 -10.45 3.41
N TYR A 102 -1.19 -9.14 3.46
CA TYR A 102 -0.14 -8.20 3.85
C TYR A 102 0.37 -8.43 5.28
N CYS A 103 -0.50 -8.90 6.18
CA CYS A 103 -0.08 -9.30 7.51
C CYS A 103 0.82 -10.55 7.51
N VAL A 104 0.75 -11.42 6.48
CA VAL A 104 1.70 -12.53 6.31
C VAL A 104 3.09 -11.97 5.99
N LEU A 105 3.18 -10.94 5.13
CA LEU A 105 4.44 -10.25 4.83
C LEU A 105 5.05 -9.62 6.07
N GLN A 106 4.23 -8.99 6.90
CA GLN A 106 4.69 -8.48 8.21
C GLN A 106 5.24 -9.61 9.08
N GLY A 107 4.60 -10.78 9.07
CA GLY A 107 5.07 -11.98 9.75
C GLY A 107 6.46 -12.41 9.27
N TYR A 108 6.74 -12.34 7.97
CA TYR A 108 8.07 -12.62 7.42
C TYR A 108 9.13 -11.65 7.94
N CYS A 109 8.81 -10.36 7.98
CA CYS A 109 9.71 -9.34 8.52
C CYS A 109 10.00 -9.58 10.01
N LEU A 110 8.99 -9.90 10.81
CA LEU A 110 9.12 -10.23 12.22
C LEU A 110 10.00 -11.48 12.42
N LYS A 111 9.80 -12.53 11.62
CA LYS A 111 10.63 -13.75 11.66
C LYS A 111 12.09 -13.43 11.44
N TYR A 112 12.42 -12.63 10.43
CA TYR A 112 13.81 -12.29 10.12
C TYR A 112 14.43 -11.31 11.13
N ALA A 113 13.65 -10.39 11.70
CA ALA A 113 14.11 -9.56 12.82
C ALA A 113 14.46 -10.42 14.05
N VAL A 114 13.59 -11.39 14.39
CA VAL A 114 13.87 -12.36 15.48
C VAL A 114 15.08 -13.22 15.15
N LYS A 115 15.20 -13.75 13.92
CA LYS A 115 16.34 -14.55 13.48
C LYS A 115 17.65 -13.77 13.58
N SER A 116 17.64 -12.49 13.24
CA SER A 116 18.83 -11.62 13.35
C SER A 116 19.35 -11.51 14.79
N VAL A 117 18.48 -11.64 15.79
CA VAL A 117 18.90 -11.61 17.22
C VAL A 117 19.19 -13.00 17.77
N ALA A 118 18.32 -13.96 17.49
CA ALA A 118 18.33 -15.26 18.17
C ALA A 118 19.29 -16.28 17.53
N SER A 119 19.44 -16.25 16.18
CA SER A 119 20.18 -17.29 15.45
C SER A 119 20.84 -16.75 14.17
N PHE A 120 21.58 -15.64 14.32
CA PHE A 120 22.32 -15.07 13.21
C PHE A 120 23.63 -15.82 12.96
N GLU A 121 23.82 -16.24 11.74
CA GLU A 121 25.02 -16.92 11.26
C GLU A 121 25.78 -15.99 10.30
N THR A 122 27.10 -16.11 10.23
CA THR A 122 27.98 -15.27 9.38
C THR A 122 28.46 -16.07 8.16
N ASN A 123 28.80 -15.36 7.08
CA ASN A 123 29.37 -15.91 5.85
C ASN A 123 28.51 -17.00 5.20
N LEU A 124 27.19 -16.80 5.22
CA LEU A 124 26.26 -17.70 4.51
C LEU A 124 26.36 -17.51 3.00
N THR A 125 26.15 -18.59 2.26
CA THR A 125 25.99 -18.56 0.80
C THR A 125 24.53 -18.26 0.43
N THR A 126 24.29 -17.87 -0.81
CA THR A 126 22.93 -17.66 -1.34
C THR A 126 22.10 -18.94 -1.24
N ASP A 127 22.69 -20.11 -1.52
CA ASP A 127 22.00 -21.41 -1.40
C ASP A 127 21.55 -21.68 0.05
N THR A 128 22.41 -21.37 1.03
CA THR A 128 22.06 -21.56 2.44
C THR A 128 20.94 -20.63 2.86
N THR A 129 20.97 -19.35 2.44
CA THR A 129 19.90 -18.41 2.77
C THR A 129 18.62 -18.74 2.03
N ALA A 130 18.68 -19.25 0.80
CA ALA A 130 17.53 -19.79 0.09
C ALA A 130 16.93 -21.00 0.82
N ALA A 131 17.75 -21.92 1.33
CA ALA A 131 17.30 -23.06 2.12
C ALA A 131 16.62 -22.60 3.44
N ILE A 132 17.15 -21.56 4.11
CA ILE A 132 16.53 -20.96 5.30
C ILE A 132 15.15 -20.39 4.95
N TRP A 133 15.04 -19.66 3.84
CA TRP A 133 13.78 -19.09 3.36
C TRP A 133 12.76 -20.20 3.05
N THR A 134 13.14 -21.19 2.25
CA THR A 134 12.28 -22.31 1.87
C THR A 134 11.83 -23.11 3.09
N SER A 135 12.75 -23.45 4.00
CA SER A 135 12.41 -24.16 5.24
C SER A 135 11.39 -23.41 6.11
N PHE A 136 11.39 -22.09 6.07
CA PHE A 136 10.40 -21.28 6.79
C PHE A 136 9.06 -21.24 6.03
N THR A 137 9.07 -20.97 4.72
CA THR A 137 7.85 -20.80 3.93
C THR A 137 7.14 -22.13 3.65
N ASP A 138 7.85 -23.24 3.62
CA ASP A 138 7.28 -24.60 3.52
C ASP A 138 6.73 -25.10 4.87
N SER A 139 6.78 -24.28 5.93
CA SER A 139 6.19 -24.57 7.22
C SER A 139 4.98 -23.67 7.50
N PRO A 140 3.76 -24.00 7.04
CA PRO A 140 2.57 -23.17 7.28
C PRO A 140 2.36 -22.83 8.76
N ALA A 141 2.70 -23.75 9.67
CA ALA A 141 2.59 -23.51 11.10
C ALA A 141 3.46 -22.34 11.59
N GLN A 142 4.71 -22.24 11.10
CA GLN A 142 5.58 -21.11 11.45
C GLN A 142 5.07 -19.82 10.83
N VAL A 143 4.65 -19.85 9.57
CA VAL A 143 4.12 -18.68 8.87
C VAL A 143 2.86 -18.15 9.56
N ILE A 144 1.90 -19.05 9.88
CA ILE A 144 0.66 -18.70 10.58
C ILE A 144 0.96 -18.16 11.99
N PHE A 145 1.98 -18.70 12.68
CA PHE A 145 2.38 -18.19 14.00
C PHE A 145 2.83 -16.72 13.93
N PHE A 146 3.73 -16.37 13.00
CA PHE A 146 4.16 -14.98 12.85
C PHE A 146 3.06 -14.06 12.29
N HIS A 147 2.20 -14.57 11.43
CA HIS A 147 0.99 -13.90 10.97
C HIS A 147 0.04 -13.57 12.15
N ALA A 148 -0.17 -14.51 13.06
CA ALA A 148 -0.96 -14.28 14.28
C ALA A 148 -0.36 -13.18 15.16
N ILE A 149 0.96 -13.18 15.35
CA ILE A 149 1.66 -12.12 16.09
C ILE A 149 1.44 -10.76 15.41
N GLY A 150 1.58 -10.69 14.07
CA GLY A 150 1.34 -9.49 13.29
C GLY A 150 -0.06 -8.91 13.51
N PHE A 151 -1.10 -9.75 13.38
CA PHE A 151 -2.48 -9.30 13.64
C PHE A 151 -2.72 -8.93 15.10
N ALA A 152 -2.16 -9.66 16.05
CA ALA A 152 -2.31 -9.36 17.48
C ALA A 152 -1.73 -7.97 17.82
N LEU A 153 -0.53 -7.65 17.30
CA LEU A 153 0.11 -6.35 17.49
C LEU A 153 -0.71 -5.22 16.84
N ALA A 154 -1.16 -5.42 15.59
CA ALA A 154 -1.96 -4.42 14.90
C ALA A 154 -3.34 -4.23 15.55
N CYS A 155 -4.00 -5.32 15.92
CA CYS A 155 -5.27 -5.29 16.65
C CYS A 155 -5.14 -4.53 17.97
N PHE A 156 -4.08 -4.79 18.75
CA PHE A 156 -3.83 -4.10 20.01
C PHE A 156 -3.70 -2.58 19.82
N ILE A 157 -3.00 -2.13 18.79
CA ILE A 157 -2.81 -0.70 18.54
C ILE A 157 -4.10 -0.04 18.05
N VAL A 158 -4.80 -0.65 17.07
CA VAL A 158 -6.06 -0.11 16.53
C VAL A 158 -7.17 -0.12 17.60
N TYR A 159 -7.16 -1.11 18.51
CA TYR A 159 -8.11 -1.22 19.62
C TYR A 159 -8.02 -0.03 20.60
N GLN A 160 -6.84 0.59 20.73
CA GLN A 160 -6.64 1.78 21.56
C GLN A 160 -7.24 3.07 20.94
N GLY A 161 -7.74 2.99 19.72
CA GLY A 161 -8.39 4.11 19.02
C GLY A 161 -7.46 4.88 18.08
N ILE A 162 -7.99 5.95 17.52
CA ILE A 162 -7.30 6.78 16.54
C ILE A 162 -6.18 7.59 17.22
N ALA A 163 -6.53 8.41 18.20
CA ALA A 163 -5.57 9.28 18.88
C ALA A 163 -4.66 8.52 19.85
N GLY A 164 -5.21 7.58 20.62
CA GLY A 164 -4.48 6.82 21.64
C GLY A 164 -3.60 5.70 21.07
N GLY A 165 -3.97 5.14 19.93
CA GLY A 165 -3.29 4.02 19.27
C GLY A 165 -2.53 4.45 18.04
N ILE A 166 -3.21 4.60 16.91
CA ILE A 166 -2.62 4.84 15.59
C ILE A 166 -1.76 6.10 15.58
N GLU A 167 -2.30 7.24 15.99
CA GLU A 167 -1.59 8.52 15.99
C GLU A 167 -0.34 8.48 16.89
N LYS A 168 -0.51 7.99 18.12
CA LYS A 168 0.59 7.91 19.08
C LYS A 168 1.72 7.03 18.58
N PHE A 169 1.40 5.90 17.95
CA PHE A 169 2.40 5.02 17.39
C PHE A 169 3.11 5.67 16.19
N CYS A 170 2.35 6.21 15.23
CA CYS A 170 2.91 6.78 14.00
C CYS A 170 3.79 8.01 14.28
N LYS A 171 3.45 8.85 15.26
CA LYS A 171 4.29 10.00 15.67
C LYS A 171 5.71 9.62 16.11
N VAL A 172 5.91 8.40 16.59
CA VAL A 172 7.23 7.89 16.98
C VAL A 172 7.82 7.04 15.85
N ALA A 173 7.03 6.15 15.28
CA ALA A 173 7.48 5.18 14.30
C ALA A 173 7.97 5.84 13.00
N ILE A 174 7.28 6.87 12.49
CA ILE A 174 7.61 7.48 11.21
C ILE A 174 8.92 8.28 11.25
N PRO A 175 9.16 9.17 12.24
CA PRO A 175 10.47 9.80 12.38
C PRO A 175 11.61 8.80 12.58
N ALA A 176 11.38 7.73 13.37
CA ALA A 176 12.36 6.67 13.58
C ALA A 176 12.64 5.91 12.27
N LEU A 177 11.61 5.62 11.48
CA LEU A 177 11.73 4.98 10.16
C LEU A 177 12.61 5.81 9.22
N PHE A 178 12.34 7.12 9.09
CA PHE A 178 13.17 8.01 8.28
C PHE A 178 14.60 8.10 8.79
N ALA A 179 14.80 8.22 10.10
CA ALA A 179 16.15 8.27 10.69
C ALA A 179 16.94 6.99 10.38
N ILE A 180 16.31 5.82 10.49
CA ILE A 180 16.93 4.53 10.16
C ILE A 180 17.22 4.45 8.66
N LEU A 181 16.27 4.84 7.78
CA LEU A 181 16.50 4.85 6.33
C LEU A 181 17.66 5.74 5.94
N VAL A 182 17.74 6.95 6.50
CA VAL A 182 18.87 7.88 6.27
C VAL A 182 20.18 7.27 6.76
N GLY A 183 20.22 6.71 7.96
CA GLY A 183 21.40 6.05 8.49
C GLY A 183 21.88 4.87 7.64
N LEU A 184 20.97 4.01 7.21
CA LEU A 184 21.28 2.88 6.33
C LEU A 184 21.69 3.36 4.93
N ALA A 185 21.08 4.42 4.37
CA ALA A 185 21.46 5.00 3.08
C ALA A 185 22.88 5.58 3.13
N ILE A 186 23.20 6.35 4.18
CA ILE A 186 24.57 6.85 4.40
C ILE A 186 25.56 5.68 4.47
N TYR A 187 25.25 4.65 5.24
CA TYR A 187 26.10 3.46 5.31
C TYR A 187 26.27 2.79 3.94
N ALA A 188 25.18 2.55 3.22
CA ALA A 188 25.21 1.88 1.92
C ALA A 188 26.04 2.64 0.87
N VAL A 189 25.92 3.98 0.80
CA VAL A 189 26.65 4.80 -0.18
C VAL A 189 28.13 4.95 0.16
N THR A 190 28.56 4.67 1.40
CA THR A 190 29.98 4.69 1.79
C THR A 190 30.69 3.36 1.53
N LEU A 191 29.98 2.31 1.14
CA LEU A 191 30.57 1.02 0.81
C LEU A 191 31.43 1.13 -0.46
N LYS A 192 32.55 0.44 -0.49
CA LYS A 192 33.43 0.39 -1.67
C LYS A 192 32.70 -0.31 -2.81
N GLY A 193 32.53 0.36 -3.95
CA GLY A 193 31.79 -0.13 -5.12
C GLY A 193 30.32 0.35 -5.18
N ALA A 194 29.85 1.10 -4.19
CA ALA A 194 28.49 1.67 -4.17
C ALA A 194 28.25 2.72 -5.28
N ASP A 195 29.32 3.31 -5.82
CA ASP A 195 29.31 4.29 -6.90
C ASP A 195 28.58 3.75 -8.16
N GLN A 196 28.75 2.47 -8.49
CA GLN A 196 28.05 1.81 -9.60
C GLN A 196 26.52 1.83 -9.40
N GLY A 197 26.08 1.49 -8.20
CA GLY A 197 24.67 1.52 -7.83
C GLY A 197 24.10 2.94 -7.83
N LEU A 198 24.85 3.93 -7.34
CA LEU A 198 24.47 5.34 -7.37
C LEU A 198 24.36 5.85 -8.80
N GLN A 199 25.35 5.56 -9.63
CA GLN A 199 25.32 5.93 -11.04
C GLN A 199 24.10 5.32 -11.75
N TYR A 200 23.81 4.05 -11.49
CA TYR A 200 22.65 3.38 -12.05
C TYR A 200 21.34 4.04 -11.59
N LEU A 201 21.22 4.34 -10.30
CA LEU A 201 20.01 4.90 -9.71
C LEU A 201 19.65 6.29 -10.27
N PHE A 202 20.64 7.11 -10.63
CA PHE A 202 20.40 8.49 -11.07
C PHE A 202 20.67 8.74 -12.56
N THR A 203 21.16 7.74 -13.30
CA THR A 203 21.35 7.89 -14.74
C THR A 203 20.04 7.68 -15.49
N ILE A 204 19.64 8.69 -16.28
CA ILE A 204 18.45 8.62 -17.12
C ILE A 204 18.84 8.09 -18.50
N LYS A 205 18.44 6.84 -18.78
CA LYS A 205 18.64 6.22 -20.08
C LYS A 205 17.41 6.42 -20.96
N LYS A 206 17.61 6.96 -22.16
CA LYS A 206 16.55 7.30 -23.11
C LYS A 206 15.68 6.09 -23.49
N GLU A 207 16.29 4.91 -23.63
CA GLU A 207 15.59 3.66 -23.94
C GLU A 207 14.46 3.32 -22.96
N TYR A 208 14.70 3.54 -21.65
CA TYR A 208 13.69 3.30 -20.61
C TYR A 208 12.62 4.42 -20.56
N ILE A 209 13.00 5.68 -20.78
CA ILE A 209 12.01 6.78 -20.86
C ILE A 209 11.04 6.59 -22.02
N LEU A 210 11.49 6.01 -23.13
CA LEU A 210 10.65 5.73 -24.29
C LEU A 210 9.91 4.40 -24.19
N SER A 211 10.20 3.57 -23.19
CA SER A 211 9.55 2.28 -22.99
C SER A 211 8.17 2.45 -22.35
N PRO A 212 7.08 1.98 -22.99
CA PRO A 212 5.75 1.98 -22.38
C PRO A 212 5.71 1.22 -21.05
N ASN A 213 6.48 0.13 -20.92
CA ASN A 213 6.54 -0.67 -19.70
C ASN A 213 7.02 0.15 -18.50
N THR A 214 8.05 1.00 -18.66
CA THR A 214 8.56 1.87 -17.60
C THR A 214 7.45 2.79 -17.05
N TRP A 215 6.64 3.38 -17.93
CA TRP A 215 5.53 4.24 -17.53
C TRP A 215 4.41 3.47 -16.85
N ILE A 216 4.03 2.31 -17.37
CA ILE A 216 3.00 1.46 -16.75
C ILE A 216 3.44 1.04 -15.35
N GLN A 217 4.68 0.58 -15.19
CA GLN A 217 5.23 0.22 -13.88
C GLN A 217 5.32 1.41 -12.93
N ALA A 218 5.62 2.61 -13.45
CA ALA A 218 5.67 3.84 -12.69
C ALA A 218 4.29 4.24 -12.14
N PHE A 219 3.23 4.18 -12.95
CA PHE A 219 1.86 4.45 -12.51
C PHE A 219 1.38 3.41 -11.49
N ILE A 220 1.68 2.13 -11.73
CA ILE A 220 1.35 1.05 -10.79
C ILE A 220 2.08 1.27 -9.46
N GLN A 221 3.37 1.60 -9.49
CA GLN A 221 4.13 1.90 -8.27
C GLN A 221 3.57 3.12 -7.55
N ALA A 222 3.16 4.18 -8.26
CA ALA A 222 2.55 5.35 -7.65
C ALA A 222 1.23 5.01 -6.92
N ALA A 223 0.38 4.16 -7.51
CA ALA A 223 -0.84 3.70 -6.87
C ALA A 223 -0.53 2.83 -5.62
N TRP A 224 0.43 1.91 -5.74
CA TRP A 224 0.81 1.01 -4.65
C TRP A 224 1.45 1.74 -3.47
N SER A 225 2.42 2.62 -3.72
CA SER A 225 3.19 3.24 -2.64
C SER A 225 2.41 4.29 -1.90
N THR A 226 1.64 5.14 -2.60
CA THR A 226 0.91 6.24 -1.97
C THR A 226 -0.38 5.82 -1.28
N GLY A 227 -0.88 4.61 -1.51
CA GLY A 227 -2.17 4.17 -1.03
C GLY A 227 -3.37 4.86 -1.71
N ALA A 228 -3.14 5.56 -2.84
CA ALA A 228 -4.21 6.18 -3.61
C ALA A 228 -5.12 5.12 -4.25
N GLY A 229 -6.42 5.25 -4.04
CA GLY A 229 -7.40 4.27 -4.48
C GLY A 229 -7.74 3.17 -3.46
N TRP A 230 -7.08 3.14 -2.30
CA TRP A 230 -7.31 2.09 -1.29
C TRP A 230 -8.47 2.38 -0.34
N GLY A 231 -9.03 3.60 -0.38
CA GLY A 231 -10.03 4.06 0.58
C GLY A 231 -9.47 4.42 1.96
N PHE A 232 -8.15 4.39 2.12
CA PHE A 232 -7.48 4.77 3.37
C PHE A 232 -7.75 6.23 3.71
N ILE A 233 -7.54 7.10 2.74
CA ILE A 233 -7.68 8.54 2.91
C ILE A 233 -9.15 8.89 3.09
N ILE A 234 -10.09 8.24 2.38
CA ILE A 234 -11.53 8.37 2.69
C ILE A 234 -11.76 8.07 4.17
N THR A 235 -11.16 7.00 4.69
CA THR A 235 -11.37 6.57 6.08
C THR A 235 -10.71 7.52 7.08
N TYR A 236 -9.43 7.86 6.91
CA TYR A 236 -8.70 8.74 7.84
C TYR A 236 -9.25 10.16 7.85
N SER A 237 -9.76 10.64 6.71
CA SER A 237 -10.37 11.97 6.61
C SER A 237 -11.69 12.13 7.38
N ASN A 238 -12.26 11.01 7.85
CA ASN A 238 -13.36 11.09 8.82
C ASN A 238 -12.93 11.67 10.18
N TYR A 239 -11.64 11.60 10.48
CA TYR A 239 -11.08 11.97 11.79
C TYR A 239 -10.27 13.27 11.76
N VAL A 240 -10.21 13.98 10.61
CA VAL A 240 -9.53 15.28 10.51
C VAL A 240 -10.45 16.45 10.84
N GLY A 241 -9.85 17.62 11.13
CA GLY A 241 -10.57 18.89 11.27
C GLY A 241 -11.29 19.31 9.99
N GLU A 242 -12.22 20.25 10.11
CA GLU A 242 -12.91 20.80 8.94
C GLU A 242 -11.98 21.73 8.13
N ASP A 243 -11.06 22.40 8.82
CA ASP A 243 -10.13 23.36 8.25
C ASP A 243 -8.82 22.69 7.74
N GLU A 244 -8.75 21.35 7.74
CA GLU A 244 -7.56 20.66 7.26
C GLU A 244 -7.33 20.93 5.76
N ASP A 245 -6.11 21.36 5.43
CA ASP A 245 -5.70 21.70 4.06
C ASP A 245 -5.49 20.43 3.22
N VAL A 246 -6.42 20.20 2.29
CA VAL A 246 -6.44 18.99 1.48
C VAL A 246 -5.25 18.92 0.51
N PRO A 247 -4.98 19.93 -0.34
CA PRO A 247 -3.87 19.86 -1.28
C PRO A 247 -2.50 19.74 -0.62
N THR A 248 -2.25 20.55 0.40
CA THR A 248 -0.96 20.53 1.11
C THR A 248 -0.73 19.20 1.80
N SER A 249 -1.73 18.66 2.50
CA SER A 249 -1.63 17.34 3.13
C SER A 249 -1.36 16.24 2.11
N CYS A 250 -2.05 16.22 0.96
CA CYS A 250 -1.86 15.21 -0.08
C CYS A 250 -0.51 15.34 -0.79
N LEU A 251 0.00 16.56 -0.98
CA LEU A 251 1.35 16.79 -1.52
C LEU A 251 2.43 16.30 -0.54
N ILE A 252 2.30 16.60 0.75
CA ILE A 252 3.22 16.09 1.78
C ILE A 252 3.22 14.57 1.81
N MET A 253 2.06 13.93 1.67
CA MET A 253 1.96 12.47 1.58
C MET A 253 2.70 11.92 0.36
N GLY A 254 2.42 12.45 -0.83
CA GLY A 254 3.05 12.00 -2.07
C GLY A 254 4.56 12.25 -2.10
N LEU A 255 5.01 13.45 -1.71
CA LEU A 255 6.44 13.78 -1.66
C LEU A 255 7.17 13.01 -0.55
N GLY A 256 6.53 12.79 0.60
CA GLY A 256 7.06 11.98 1.68
C GLY A 256 7.21 10.51 1.28
N ASP A 257 6.23 9.97 0.56
CA ASP A 257 6.30 8.65 -0.06
C ASP A 257 7.50 8.55 -1.02
N ASN A 258 7.64 9.51 -1.92
CA ASN A 258 8.77 9.55 -2.85
C ASN A 258 10.12 9.61 -2.13
N LEU A 259 10.23 10.43 -1.09
CA LEU A 259 11.44 10.51 -0.28
C LEU A 259 11.77 9.17 0.38
N GLY A 260 10.78 8.53 1.00
CA GLY A 260 10.95 7.21 1.63
C GLY A 260 11.40 6.13 0.64
N ALA A 261 10.81 6.10 -0.55
CA ALA A 261 11.16 5.15 -1.60
C ALA A 261 12.56 5.40 -2.18
N ILE A 262 12.94 6.66 -2.44
CA ILE A 262 14.29 7.02 -2.92
C ILE A 262 15.34 6.66 -1.87
N LEU A 263 15.10 6.95 -0.58
CA LEU A 263 16.00 6.54 0.50
C LEU A 263 16.16 5.02 0.54
N SER A 264 15.08 4.26 0.34
CA SER A 264 15.14 2.80 0.26
C SER A 264 15.92 2.31 -0.96
N GLY A 265 15.76 2.98 -2.11
CA GLY A 265 16.58 2.74 -3.30
C GLY A 265 18.07 2.96 -3.03
N LEU A 266 18.41 4.03 -2.29
CA LEU A 266 19.79 4.35 -1.85
C LEU A 266 20.34 3.34 -0.82
N VAL A 267 19.48 2.69 -0.03
CA VAL A 267 19.88 1.61 0.85
C VAL A 267 20.20 0.34 0.06
N VAL A 268 19.28 -0.08 -0.81
CA VAL A 268 19.29 -1.42 -1.40
C VAL A 268 20.21 -1.51 -2.62
N ILE A 269 20.06 -0.62 -3.60
CA ILE A 269 20.76 -0.74 -4.89
C ILE A 269 22.29 -0.57 -4.73
N PRO A 270 22.82 0.49 -4.07
CA PRO A 270 24.25 0.62 -3.84
C PRO A 270 24.83 -0.50 -2.98
N ALA A 271 24.10 -0.97 -1.95
CA ALA A 271 24.56 -2.08 -1.11
C ALA A 271 24.69 -3.38 -1.91
N ILE A 272 23.73 -3.70 -2.75
CA ILE A 272 23.80 -4.89 -3.62
C ILE A 272 24.99 -4.78 -4.57
N CYS A 273 25.17 -3.63 -5.24
CA CYS A 273 26.31 -3.44 -6.15
C CYS A 273 27.67 -3.53 -5.43
N ALA A 274 27.75 -2.99 -4.21
CA ALA A 274 29.00 -2.97 -3.43
C ALA A 274 29.34 -4.32 -2.81
N LEU A 275 28.37 -5.11 -2.42
CA LEU A 275 28.56 -6.34 -1.65
C LEU A 275 28.48 -7.62 -2.49
N SER A 276 27.98 -7.52 -3.73
CA SER A 276 28.00 -8.64 -4.68
C SER A 276 29.41 -8.92 -5.19
N ALA A 277 29.73 -10.18 -5.39
CA ALA A 277 31.07 -10.59 -5.84
C ALA A 277 31.40 -10.10 -7.26
N THR A 278 30.38 -10.01 -8.13
CA THR A 278 30.51 -9.53 -9.53
C THR A 278 29.31 -8.68 -9.92
N PRO A 279 29.39 -7.84 -10.98
CA PRO A 279 28.27 -7.10 -11.52
C PRO A 279 27.11 -7.98 -11.98
N GLU A 280 27.41 -9.19 -12.48
CA GLU A 280 26.42 -10.18 -12.91
C GLU A 280 25.62 -10.67 -11.70
N ALA A 281 26.29 -11.00 -10.57
CA ALA A 281 25.64 -11.40 -9.32
C ALA A 281 24.75 -10.26 -8.75
N ALA A 282 25.18 -9.00 -8.87
CA ALA A 282 24.34 -7.86 -8.50
C ALA A 282 23.08 -7.74 -9.38
N THR A 283 23.23 -7.93 -10.69
CA THR A 283 22.12 -7.91 -11.64
C THR A 283 21.16 -9.06 -11.38
N GLU A 284 21.67 -10.26 -11.11
CA GLU A 284 20.87 -11.42 -10.74
C GLU A 284 20.06 -11.15 -9.46
N ALA A 285 20.69 -10.65 -8.41
CA ALA A 285 20.02 -10.32 -7.16
C ALA A 285 18.90 -9.28 -7.36
N LEU A 286 19.15 -8.22 -8.14
CA LEU A 286 18.15 -7.20 -8.45
C LEU A 286 17.01 -7.68 -9.36
N SER A 287 17.22 -8.76 -10.14
CA SER A 287 16.21 -9.38 -10.99
C SER A 287 15.26 -10.32 -10.25
N GLN A 288 15.62 -10.73 -9.03
CA GLN A 288 14.79 -11.62 -8.23
C GLN A 288 13.46 -10.99 -7.85
N GLY A 289 12.46 -11.82 -7.60
CA GLY A 289 11.18 -11.37 -7.05
C GLY A 289 11.35 -10.67 -5.68
N ASN A 290 10.32 -10.01 -5.22
CA ASN A 290 10.37 -9.24 -3.97
C ASN A 290 10.87 -10.08 -2.77
N PHE A 291 10.43 -11.33 -2.65
CA PHE A 291 10.84 -12.23 -1.57
C PHE A 291 12.30 -12.65 -1.70
N GLY A 292 12.72 -13.06 -2.89
CA GLY A 292 14.10 -13.47 -3.16
C GLY A 292 15.08 -12.36 -2.85
N LEU A 293 14.84 -11.17 -3.39
CA LEU A 293 15.70 -10.02 -3.13
C LEU A 293 15.86 -9.75 -1.63
N THR A 294 14.75 -9.69 -0.88
CA THR A 294 14.76 -9.22 0.51
C THR A 294 15.22 -10.30 1.49
N PHE A 295 14.65 -11.50 1.39
CA PHE A 295 14.83 -12.54 2.41
C PHE A 295 15.94 -13.53 2.09
N ILE A 296 16.42 -13.56 0.85
CA ILE A 296 17.54 -14.41 0.42
C ILE A 296 18.79 -13.53 0.22
N TYR A 297 18.79 -12.64 -0.79
CA TYR A 297 20.00 -11.92 -1.20
C TYR A 297 20.42 -10.83 -0.18
N ILE A 298 19.51 -9.94 0.23
CA ILE A 298 19.84 -8.88 1.21
C ILE A 298 20.21 -9.50 2.56
N TYR A 299 19.48 -10.55 3.00
CA TYR A 299 19.85 -11.24 4.23
C TYR A 299 21.23 -11.89 4.12
N GLN A 300 21.54 -12.55 2.98
CA GLN A 300 22.86 -13.12 2.73
C GLN A 300 23.95 -12.05 2.80
N LEU A 301 23.78 -10.88 2.17
CA LEU A 301 24.75 -9.80 2.20
C LEU A 301 25.04 -9.33 3.65
N PHE A 302 24.03 -9.24 4.50
CA PHE A 302 24.25 -8.88 5.91
C PHE A 302 25.11 -9.91 6.64
N THR A 303 25.11 -11.18 6.24
CA THR A 303 25.93 -12.21 6.88
C THR A 303 27.42 -12.09 6.54
N THR A 304 27.80 -11.33 5.52
CA THR A 304 29.19 -11.17 5.04
C THR A 304 29.89 -9.92 5.59
N ILE A 305 29.16 -9.00 6.21
CA ILE A 305 29.72 -7.73 6.66
C ILE A 305 29.94 -7.67 8.18
N PRO A 306 30.95 -6.92 8.64
CA PRO A 306 31.13 -6.65 10.07
C PRO A 306 29.93 -5.94 10.66
N GLY A 307 29.43 -6.43 11.82
CA GLY A 307 28.23 -5.87 12.44
C GLY A 307 26.92 -6.23 11.74
N GLY A 308 26.94 -7.11 10.75
CA GLY A 308 25.79 -7.49 9.92
C GLY A 308 24.59 -8.00 10.72
N ARG A 309 24.81 -8.67 11.87
CA ARG A 309 23.75 -9.05 12.81
C ARG A 309 22.90 -7.82 13.23
N PHE A 310 23.55 -6.74 13.61
CA PHE A 310 22.88 -5.52 14.06
C PHE A 310 22.17 -4.81 12.90
N ILE A 311 22.84 -4.72 11.74
CA ILE A 311 22.28 -4.11 10.52
C ILE A 311 21.07 -4.90 10.04
N SER A 312 21.15 -6.24 10.04
CA SER A 312 20.04 -7.13 9.70
C SER A 312 18.84 -6.91 10.64
N PHE A 313 19.06 -6.84 11.95
CA PHE A 313 18.02 -6.57 12.92
C PHE A 313 17.35 -5.22 12.69
N ILE A 314 18.13 -4.17 12.45
CA ILE A 314 17.61 -2.82 12.16
C ILE A 314 16.81 -2.83 10.86
N PHE A 315 17.30 -3.46 9.80
CA PHE A 315 16.64 -3.51 8.50
C PHE A 315 15.30 -4.26 8.55
N PHE A 316 15.28 -5.48 9.10
CA PHE A 316 14.03 -6.25 9.21
C PHE A 316 13.07 -5.67 10.27
N GLY A 317 13.60 -5.04 11.32
CA GLY A 317 12.82 -4.25 12.27
C GLY A 317 12.16 -3.03 11.61
N LEU A 318 12.90 -2.32 10.77
CA LEU A 318 12.37 -1.22 9.94
C LEU A 318 11.22 -1.71 9.04
N LEU A 319 11.44 -2.83 8.32
CA LEU A 319 10.41 -3.44 7.48
C LEU A 319 9.16 -3.83 8.29
N ALA A 320 9.33 -4.39 9.48
CA ALA A 320 8.22 -4.75 10.36
C ALA A 320 7.44 -3.50 10.84
N ILE A 321 8.13 -2.39 11.14
CA ILE A 321 7.51 -1.11 11.51
C ILE A 321 6.76 -0.53 10.31
N ALA A 322 7.36 -0.53 9.13
CA ALA A 322 6.72 -0.05 7.89
C ALA A 322 5.48 -0.90 7.54
N ALA A 323 5.56 -2.21 7.72
CA ALA A 323 4.43 -3.10 7.48
C ALA A 323 3.26 -2.84 8.44
N ILE A 324 3.55 -2.69 9.74
CA ILE A 324 2.47 -2.53 10.73
C ILE A 324 1.76 -1.19 10.60
N THR A 325 2.45 -0.11 10.20
CA THR A 325 1.82 1.21 10.00
C THR A 325 0.84 1.20 8.83
N SER A 326 1.16 0.52 7.73
CA SER A 326 0.22 0.31 6.63
C SER A 326 -0.93 -0.61 7.03
N LEU A 327 -0.67 -1.67 7.82
CA LEU A 327 -1.68 -2.61 8.28
C LEU A 327 -2.76 -1.94 9.13
N PHE A 328 -2.40 -0.95 9.98
CA PHE A 328 -3.41 -0.18 10.76
C PHE A 328 -4.43 0.49 9.86
N SER A 329 -3.97 1.09 8.77
CA SER A 329 -4.81 1.81 7.82
C SER A 329 -5.79 0.87 7.14
N MET A 330 -5.30 -0.33 6.74
CA MET A 330 -6.16 -1.36 6.14
C MET A 330 -7.22 -1.85 7.13
N ILE A 331 -6.84 -2.14 8.38
CA ILE A 331 -7.78 -2.55 9.43
C ILE A 331 -8.82 -1.45 9.65
N GLU A 332 -8.42 -0.20 9.71
CA GLU A 332 -9.32 0.93 9.99
C GLU A 332 -10.37 1.12 8.88
N VAL A 333 -10.06 0.85 7.61
CA VAL A 333 -11.05 0.86 6.51
C VAL A 333 -12.19 -0.11 6.79
N GLY A 334 -11.86 -1.35 7.15
CA GLY A 334 -12.84 -2.36 7.51
C GLY A 334 -13.63 -1.99 8.77
N VAL A 335 -12.91 -1.56 9.81
CA VAL A 335 -13.50 -1.14 11.09
C VAL A 335 -14.49 0.01 10.90
N LYS A 336 -14.11 1.04 10.14
CA LYS A 336 -15.00 2.19 9.89
C LYS A 336 -16.27 1.78 9.17
N CYS A 337 -16.18 0.91 8.16
CA CYS A 337 -17.36 0.39 7.46
C CYS A 337 -18.31 -0.36 8.42
N VAL A 338 -17.77 -1.18 9.33
CA VAL A 338 -18.55 -1.95 10.30
C VAL A 338 -19.14 -1.04 11.38
N VAL A 339 -18.39 -0.03 11.85
CA VAL A 339 -18.88 0.99 12.80
C VAL A 339 -20.02 1.81 12.20
N ASP A 340 -19.94 2.17 10.92
CA ASP A 340 -21.01 2.89 10.24
C ASP A 340 -22.31 2.06 10.10
N MET A 341 -22.23 0.75 10.26
CA MET A 341 -23.39 -0.15 10.35
C MET A 341 -23.95 -0.29 11.78
N GLY A 342 -23.42 0.48 12.74
CA GLY A 342 -23.92 0.54 14.12
C GLY A 342 -23.20 -0.40 15.10
N VAL A 343 -22.12 -1.06 14.70
CA VAL A 343 -21.34 -1.92 15.61
C VAL A 343 -20.38 -1.07 16.45
N ALA A 344 -20.30 -1.37 17.74
CA ALA A 344 -19.36 -0.67 18.62
C ALA A 344 -17.90 -0.88 18.16
N ARG A 345 -17.08 0.20 18.13
CA ARG A 345 -15.72 0.22 17.60
C ARG A 345 -14.85 -0.94 18.08
N LYS A 346 -14.81 -1.17 19.41
CA LYS A 346 -13.99 -2.27 19.98
C LYS A 346 -14.38 -3.65 19.45
N LYS A 347 -15.68 -3.91 19.27
CA LYS A 347 -16.16 -5.16 18.67
C LYS A 347 -15.83 -5.23 17.18
N ALA A 348 -15.95 -4.13 16.46
CA ALA A 348 -15.60 -4.03 15.04
C ALA A 348 -14.11 -4.33 14.82
N VAL A 349 -13.20 -3.76 15.63
CA VAL A 349 -11.76 -4.03 15.55
C VAL A 349 -11.46 -5.53 15.69
N VAL A 350 -11.98 -6.16 16.76
CA VAL A 350 -11.74 -7.58 16.99
C VAL A 350 -12.32 -8.45 15.85
N ALA A 351 -13.53 -8.12 15.38
CA ALA A 351 -14.18 -8.87 14.31
C ALA A 351 -13.42 -8.77 12.98
N VAL A 352 -12.98 -7.55 12.61
CA VAL A 352 -12.23 -7.31 11.36
C VAL A 352 -10.85 -7.98 11.42
N CYS A 353 -10.13 -7.84 12.54
CA CYS A 353 -8.82 -8.47 12.72
C CYS A 353 -8.94 -10.01 12.72
N PHE A 354 -9.93 -10.58 13.39
CA PHE A 354 -10.14 -12.02 13.41
C PHE A 354 -10.50 -12.55 12.02
N ALA A 355 -11.42 -11.89 11.32
CA ALA A 355 -11.78 -12.27 9.95
C ALA A 355 -10.58 -12.16 9.00
N GLY A 356 -9.79 -11.08 9.10
CA GLY A 356 -8.57 -10.91 8.31
C GLY A 356 -7.51 -11.96 8.61
N PHE A 357 -7.32 -12.33 9.88
CA PHE A 357 -6.44 -13.42 10.28
C PHE A 357 -6.86 -14.75 9.65
N VAL A 358 -8.13 -15.11 9.75
CA VAL A 358 -8.66 -16.38 9.19
C VAL A 358 -8.48 -16.42 7.67
N VAL A 359 -8.82 -15.33 6.96
CA VAL A 359 -8.65 -15.24 5.51
C VAL A 359 -7.16 -15.26 5.14
N GLY A 360 -6.31 -14.57 5.91
CA GLY A 360 -4.87 -14.54 5.70
C GLY A 360 -4.17 -15.89 5.89
N CYS A 361 -4.74 -16.83 6.65
CA CYS A 361 -4.23 -18.19 6.75
C CYS A 361 -4.17 -18.89 5.39
N PHE A 362 -5.05 -18.56 4.45
CA PHE A 362 -4.95 -19.06 3.08
C PHE A 362 -3.64 -18.62 2.41
N SER A 363 -3.27 -17.34 2.53
CA SER A 363 -2.02 -16.80 2.01
C SER A 363 -0.78 -17.31 2.77
N ALA A 364 -0.94 -17.56 4.07
CA ALA A 364 0.12 -18.11 4.92
C ALA A 364 0.41 -19.60 4.64
N TRP A 365 -0.44 -20.28 3.89
CA TRP A 365 -0.31 -21.72 3.62
C TRP A 365 0.78 -22.03 2.59
N SER A 366 0.97 -21.17 1.58
CA SER A 366 2.01 -21.37 0.56
C SER A 366 2.40 -20.05 -0.11
N LEU A 367 3.60 -20.00 -0.71
CA LEU A 367 4.06 -18.86 -1.51
C LEU A 367 3.16 -18.61 -2.73
N ASN A 368 2.68 -19.66 -3.40
CA ASN A 368 1.78 -19.49 -4.55
C ASN A 368 0.47 -18.80 -4.16
N ASN A 369 -0.04 -19.07 -2.95
CA ASN A 369 -1.26 -18.44 -2.48
C ASN A 369 -1.04 -16.95 -2.22
N ILE A 370 0.04 -16.59 -1.53
CA ILE A 370 0.31 -15.18 -1.23
C ILE A 370 0.63 -14.39 -2.51
N ASP A 371 1.39 -14.95 -3.46
CA ASP A 371 1.68 -14.33 -4.75
C ASP A 371 0.38 -14.08 -5.54
N ASN A 372 -0.50 -15.08 -5.62
CA ASN A 372 -1.80 -14.91 -6.28
C ASN A 372 -2.67 -13.85 -5.60
N GLN A 373 -2.67 -13.75 -4.27
CA GLN A 373 -3.44 -12.71 -3.56
C GLN A 373 -2.83 -11.32 -3.78
N ASP A 374 -1.50 -11.20 -3.82
CA ASP A 374 -0.81 -9.94 -4.17
C ASP A 374 -1.15 -9.51 -5.60
N TRP A 375 -1.13 -10.44 -6.55
CA TRP A 375 -1.52 -10.22 -7.94
C TRP A 375 -2.97 -9.75 -8.08
N VAL A 376 -3.93 -10.52 -7.55
CA VAL A 376 -5.37 -10.25 -7.71
C VAL A 376 -5.75 -8.91 -7.05
N TRP A 377 -5.43 -8.74 -5.78
CA TRP A 377 -5.86 -7.55 -5.04
C TRP A 377 -5.04 -6.32 -5.38
N GLY A 378 -3.82 -6.51 -5.89
CA GLY A 378 -3.03 -5.45 -6.49
C GLY A 378 -3.68 -4.80 -7.71
N LEU A 379 -4.26 -5.61 -8.61
CA LEU A 379 -5.11 -5.11 -9.70
C LEU A 379 -6.39 -4.47 -9.17
N GLY A 380 -6.95 -5.03 -8.10
CA GLY A 380 -8.13 -4.49 -7.42
C GLY A 380 -7.95 -3.04 -6.94
N LEU A 381 -6.73 -2.66 -6.54
CA LEU A 381 -6.42 -1.27 -6.16
C LEU A 381 -6.60 -0.28 -7.29
N LEU A 382 -6.12 -0.61 -8.48
CA LEU A 382 -6.27 0.24 -9.65
C LEU A 382 -7.75 0.44 -9.98
N ILE A 383 -8.54 -0.65 -9.95
CA ILE A 383 -9.99 -0.59 -10.17
C ILE A 383 -10.68 0.23 -9.08
N SER A 384 -10.27 0.10 -7.82
CA SER A 384 -10.78 0.92 -6.72
C SER A 384 -10.52 2.41 -6.96
N GLY A 385 -9.32 2.77 -7.44
CA GLY A 385 -8.97 4.14 -7.84
C GLY A 385 -9.87 4.66 -8.97
N ALA A 386 -10.13 3.83 -9.98
CA ALA A 386 -11.08 4.18 -11.05
C ALA A 386 -12.51 4.40 -10.51
N PHE A 387 -12.98 3.59 -9.57
CA PHE A 387 -14.29 3.77 -8.95
C PHE A 387 -14.39 5.08 -8.16
N ILE A 388 -13.34 5.48 -7.47
CA ILE A 388 -13.27 6.77 -6.77
C ILE A 388 -13.31 7.92 -7.79
N ALA A 389 -12.56 7.82 -8.89
CA ALA A 389 -12.61 8.82 -9.96
C ALA A 389 -13.98 8.90 -10.63
N ILE A 390 -14.63 7.75 -10.91
CA ILE A 390 -16.01 7.70 -11.44
C ILE A 390 -16.99 8.35 -10.46
N LEU A 391 -16.83 8.11 -9.16
CA LEU A 391 -17.63 8.76 -8.13
C LEU A 391 -17.48 10.29 -8.16
N ALA A 392 -16.24 10.79 -8.29
CA ALA A 392 -15.94 12.20 -8.40
C ALA A 392 -16.53 12.82 -9.68
N ILE A 393 -16.42 12.13 -10.81
CA ILE A 393 -17.02 12.56 -12.09
C ILE A 393 -18.55 12.64 -11.95
N LYS A 394 -19.16 11.64 -11.33
CA LYS A 394 -20.60 11.60 -11.10
C LYS A 394 -21.11 12.73 -10.20
N TYR A 395 -20.37 13.07 -9.15
CA TYR A 395 -20.73 14.16 -8.23
C TYR A 395 -20.42 15.55 -8.82
N GLY A 396 -19.47 15.62 -9.72
CA GLY A 396 -18.96 16.83 -10.36
C GLY A 396 -17.54 17.16 -9.91
N VAL A 397 -16.55 16.85 -10.78
CA VAL A 397 -15.13 17.04 -10.48
C VAL A 397 -14.82 18.49 -10.08
N GLU A 398 -15.35 19.47 -10.84
CA GLU A 398 -15.13 20.89 -10.55
C GLU A 398 -15.75 21.30 -9.22
N LYS A 399 -16.90 20.72 -8.87
CA LYS A 399 -17.55 20.98 -7.57
C LYS A 399 -16.70 20.46 -6.42
N ILE A 400 -16.15 19.23 -6.52
CA ILE A 400 -15.24 18.68 -5.52
C ILE A 400 -14.00 19.56 -5.42
N ARG A 401 -13.41 19.98 -6.55
CA ARG A 401 -12.22 20.82 -6.57
C ARG A 401 -12.45 22.16 -5.84
N THR A 402 -13.54 22.84 -6.13
CA THR A 402 -13.80 24.20 -5.60
C THR A 402 -14.33 24.20 -4.18
N GLU A 403 -15.23 23.26 -3.83
CA GLU A 403 -15.89 23.25 -2.54
C GLU A 403 -15.11 22.54 -1.45
N GLU A 404 -14.34 21.49 -1.82
CA GLU A 404 -13.73 20.59 -0.83
C GLU A 404 -12.19 20.56 -0.92
N VAL A 405 -11.62 20.51 -2.13
CA VAL A 405 -10.17 20.46 -2.31
C VAL A 405 -9.55 21.83 -2.11
N ASN A 406 -9.97 22.82 -2.88
CA ASN A 406 -9.54 24.23 -2.77
C ASN A 406 -10.46 25.01 -1.81
N ALA A 407 -10.89 24.38 -0.72
CA ALA A 407 -11.78 25.01 0.27
C ALA A 407 -11.09 26.20 0.94
N LYS A 408 -11.87 27.03 1.64
CA LYS A 408 -11.35 28.18 2.39
C LYS A 408 -10.32 27.72 3.42
N GLY A 409 -9.11 28.23 3.32
CA GLY A 409 -7.99 27.85 4.19
C GLY A 409 -6.94 26.97 3.49
N ALA A 410 -7.17 26.53 2.23
CA ALA A 410 -6.15 25.85 1.47
C ALA A 410 -5.01 26.81 1.10
N GLU A 411 -3.77 26.44 1.47
CA GLU A 411 -2.56 27.23 1.13
C GLU A 411 -2.19 27.06 -0.34
N ILE A 412 -2.38 25.86 -0.86
CA ILE A 412 -2.11 25.50 -2.25
C ILE A 412 -3.44 25.26 -2.97
N HIS A 413 -3.61 25.82 -4.16
CA HIS A 413 -4.78 25.60 -4.97
C HIS A 413 -4.44 24.75 -6.19
N LEU A 414 -5.10 23.59 -6.33
CA LEU A 414 -4.94 22.76 -7.53
C LEU A 414 -5.66 23.42 -8.70
N PRO A 415 -4.93 23.70 -9.82
CA PRO A 415 -5.54 24.35 -10.99
C PRO A 415 -6.63 23.51 -11.63
N LYS A 416 -7.65 24.16 -12.20
CA LYS A 416 -8.79 23.50 -12.86
C LYS A 416 -8.34 22.52 -13.97
N TRP A 417 -7.48 22.98 -14.86
CA TRP A 417 -7.00 22.15 -15.97
C TRP A 417 -6.30 20.90 -15.49
N TYR A 418 -5.48 21.01 -14.44
CA TYR A 418 -4.73 19.88 -13.88
C TYR A 418 -5.65 18.88 -13.21
N PHE A 419 -6.39 19.33 -12.17
CA PHE A 419 -7.23 18.43 -11.36
C PHE A 419 -8.31 17.73 -12.19
N ASN A 420 -9.05 18.51 -12.99
CA ASN A 420 -10.16 17.97 -13.77
C ASN A 420 -9.66 17.01 -14.87
N THR A 421 -8.57 17.34 -15.57
CA THR A 421 -8.00 16.46 -16.58
C THR A 421 -7.52 15.15 -15.97
N CYS A 422 -6.75 15.20 -14.88
CA CYS A 422 -6.27 14.01 -14.21
C CYS A 422 -7.42 13.11 -13.77
N MET A 423 -8.44 13.66 -13.11
CA MET A 423 -9.58 12.87 -12.64
C MET A 423 -10.42 12.29 -13.77
N CYS A 424 -10.62 13.02 -14.87
CA CYS A 424 -11.42 12.51 -16.01
C CYS A 424 -10.67 11.42 -16.81
N ILE A 425 -9.36 11.49 -16.91
CA ILE A 425 -8.52 10.50 -17.62
C ILE A 425 -8.31 9.24 -16.76
N MET A 426 -8.36 9.35 -15.44
CA MET A 426 -8.05 8.26 -14.49
C MET A 426 -8.73 6.91 -14.82
N PRO A 427 -10.05 6.84 -15.07
CA PRO A 427 -10.69 5.57 -15.40
C PRO A 427 -10.13 4.94 -16.68
N VAL A 428 -9.76 5.76 -17.67
CA VAL A 428 -9.17 5.28 -18.93
C VAL A 428 -7.76 4.74 -18.70
N LEU A 429 -6.93 5.46 -17.93
CA LEU A 429 -5.60 4.99 -17.57
C LEU A 429 -5.65 3.65 -16.83
N VAL A 430 -6.60 3.49 -15.91
CA VAL A 430 -6.77 2.22 -15.19
C VAL A 430 -7.18 1.10 -16.14
N VAL A 431 -8.10 1.33 -17.06
CA VAL A 431 -8.50 0.31 -18.06
C VAL A 431 -7.29 -0.12 -18.89
N VAL A 432 -6.46 0.83 -19.33
CA VAL A 432 -5.23 0.51 -20.09
C VAL A 432 -4.25 -0.30 -19.25
N MET A 433 -3.98 0.13 -18.01
CA MET A 433 -3.04 -0.57 -17.12
C MET A 433 -3.51 -1.98 -16.77
N VAL A 434 -4.75 -2.12 -16.34
CA VAL A 434 -5.32 -3.43 -15.99
C VAL A 434 -5.40 -4.33 -17.23
N GLY A 435 -5.84 -3.78 -18.36
CA GLY A 435 -5.90 -4.51 -19.63
C GLY A 435 -4.54 -5.03 -20.07
N TYR A 436 -3.49 -4.20 -19.99
CA TYR A 436 -2.11 -4.59 -20.27
C TYR A 436 -1.66 -5.77 -19.39
N TRP A 437 -1.90 -5.69 -18.09
CA TRP A 437 -1.50 -6.74 -17.15
C TRP A 437 -2.27 -8.04 -17.37
N LEU A 438 -3.57 -7.96 -17.58
CA LEU A 438 -4.39 -9.16 -17.88
C LEU A 438 -3.96 -9.83 -19.20
N LEU A 439 -3.56 -9.06 -20.21
CA LEU A 439 -3.05 -9.61 -21.46
C LEU A 439 -1.68 -10.29 -21.30
N GLN A 440 -0.80 -9.76 -20.42
CA GLN A 440 0.50 -10.39 -20.15
C GLN A 440 0.38 -11.80 -19.55
N THR A 441 -0.69 -12.10 -18.82
CA THR A 441 -0.89 -13.44 -18.26
C THR A 441 -0.99 -14.51 -19.34
N ARG A 442 -1.39 -14.14 -20.56
CA ARG A 442 -1.42 -15.04 -21.71
C ARG A 442 0.00 -15.46 -22.17
N GLU A 443 0.97 -14.56 -22.01
CA GLU A 443 2.37 -14.85 -22.34
C GLU A 443 3.03 -15.69 -21.24
N TRP A 444 2.69 -15.40 -19.96
CA TRP A 444 3.25 -16.13 -18.82
C TRP A 444 2.69 -17.54 -18.67
N PHE A 445 1.39 -17.73 -18.97
CA PHE A 445 0.67 -18.97 -18.75
C PHE A 445 -0.23 -19.30 -19.96
N PRO A 446 0.34 -19.62 -21.15
CA PRO A 446 -0.42 -19.76 -22.38
C PRO A 446 -1.61 -20.73 -22.28
N ASP A 447 -1.45 -21.84 -21.56
CA ASP A 447 -2.46 -22.89 -21.46
C ASP A 447 -3.46 -22.68 -20.32
N THR A 448 -3.11 -21.85 -19.32
CA THR A 448 -3.87 -21.74 -18.06
C THR A 448 -4.28 -20.32 -17.70
N TRP A 449 -4.01 -19.32 -18.54
CA TRP A 449 -4.24 -17.90 -18.24
C TRP A 449 -5.68 -17.53 -17.89
N LEU A 450 -6.68 -18.30 -18.38
CA LEU A 450 -8.11 -18.12 -18.08
C LEU A 450 -8.65 -19.13 -17.06
N ASN A 451 -7.83 -20.06 -16.56
CA ASN A 451 -8.29 -21.06 -15.61
C ASN A 451 -8.42 -20.47 -14.20
N PRO A 452 -9.64 -20.28 -13.67
CA PRO A 452 -9.83 -19.63 -12.37
C PRO A 452 -9.50 -20.54 -11.17
N PHE A 453 -9.28 -21.84 -11.39
CA PHE A 453 -9.05 -22.84 -10.34
C PHE A 453 -7.59 -23.19 -10.14
N ILE A 454 -6.70 -22.67 -10.98
CA ILE A 454 -5.26 -22.81 -10.80
C ILE A 454 -4.75 -21.56 -10.09
N ILE A 455 -4.19 -21.76 -8.89
CA ILE A 455 -3.65 -20.65 -8.06
C ILE A 455 -2.31 -20.23 -8.65
N GLN A 456 -2.35 -19.20 -9.47
CA GLN A 456 -1.20 -18.55 -10.13
C GLN A 456 -1.60 -17.13 -10.56
N ASP A 457 -0.66 -16.32 -11.02
CA ASP A 457 -0.87 -14.94 -11.48
C ASP A 457 -1.54 -14.89 -12.84
N ASN A 458 -2.79 -15.30 -12.91
CA ASN A 458 -3.55 -15.41 -14.17
C ASN A 458 -4.85 -14.58 -14.16
N THR A 459 -5.35 -14.31 -15.35
CA THR A 459 -6.61 -13.57 -15.56
C THR A 459 -7.81 -14.32 -14.99
N GLY A 460 -7.84 -15.65 -15.05
CA GLY A 460 -8.95 -16.45 -14.56
C GLY A 460 -9.20 -16.25 -13.06
N THR A 461 -8.15 -16.26 -12.23
CA THR A 461 -8.28 -16.04 -10.78
C THR A 461 -8.73 -14.62 -10.44
N VAL A 462 -8.30 -13.60 -11.22
CA VAL A 462 -8.76 -12.20 -11.07
C VAL A 462 -10.26 -12.11 -11.36
N LEU A 463 -10.71 -12.63 -12.50
CA LEU A 463 -12.12 -12.57 -12.88
C LEU A 463 -13.03 -13.30 -11.90
N LEU A 464 -12.60 -14.45 -11.38
CA LEU A 464 -13.36 -15.19 -10.37
C LEU A 464 -13.49 -14.38 -9.07
N GLN A 465 -12.37 -13.95 -8.50
CA GLN A 465 -12.36 -13.28 -7.20
C GLN A 465 -13.08 -11.92 -7.26
N PHE A 466 -12.85 -11.12 -8.31
CA PHE A 466 -13.58 -9.86 -8.50
C PHE A 466 -15.06 -10.10 -8.77
N GLY A 467 -15.39 -11.10 -9.60
CA GLY A 467 -16.76 -11.48 -9.86
C GLY A 467 -17.53 -11.81 -8.58
N VAL A 468 -16.93 -12.60 -7.69
CA VAL A 468 -17.51 -12.92 -6.37
C VAL A 468 -17.74 -11.65 -5.56
N VAL A 469 -16.76 -10.77 -5.43
CA VAL A 469 -16.88 -9.53 -4.64
C VAL A 469 -17.94 -8.61 -5.23
N ILE A 470 -18.01 -8.47 -6.56
CA ILE A 470 -19.01 -7.65 -7.22
C ILE A 470 -20.43 -8.22 -7.01
N VAL A 471 -20.60 -9.53 -7.19
CA VAL A 471 -21.91 -10.19 -6.97
C VAL A 471 -22.36 -10.02 -5.52
N VAL A 472 -21.47 -10.26 -4.55
CA VAL A 472 -21.76 -10.05 -3.12
C VAL A 472 -22.15 -8.59 -2.85
N GLY A 473 -21.41 -7.63 -3.40
CA GLY A 473 -21.70 -6.20 -3.26
C GLY A 473 -23.06 -5.80 -3.83
N LEU A 474 -23.43 -6.36 -4.97
CA LEU A 474 -24.74 -6.12 -5.61
C LEU A 474 -25.90 -6.76 -4.83
N VAL A 475 -25.74 -8.01 -4.39
CA VAL A 475 -26.75 -8.74 -3.60
C VAL A 475 -26.97 -8.06 -2.25
N LEU A 476 -25.90 -7.70 -1.57
CA LEU A 476 -25.96 -7.03 -0.27
C LEU A 476 -26.19 -5.51 -0.36
N GLY A 477 -26.31 -4.95 -1.56
CA GLY A 477 -26.46 -3.52 -1.75
C GLY A 477 -27.67 -2.91 -1.02
N LYS A 478 -28.82 -3.60 -0.99
CA LYS A 478 -30.00 -3.18 -0.21
C LYS A 478 -29.70 -3.16 1.31
N PHE A 479 -29.03 -4.19 1.81
CA PHE A 479 -28.63 -4.29 3.21
C PHE A 479 -27.69 -3.13 3.59
N PHE A 480 -26.66 -2.88 2.81
CA PHE A 480 -25.73 -1.78 3.05
C PHE A 480 -26.42 -0.41 3.03
N ASN A 481 -27.33 -0.18 2.06
CA ASN A 481 -28.11 1.05 1.98
C ASN A 481 -29.00 1.31 3.21
N CYS A 482 -29.54 0.23 3.80
CA CYS A 482 -30.39 0.35 4.98
C CYS A 482 -29.62 0.45 6.30
N LYS A 483 -28.49 -0.28 6.42
CA LYS A 483 -27.77 -0.42 7.68
C LYS A 483 -26.71 0.66 7.89
N THR A 484 -26.08 1.15 6.81
CA THR A 484 -25.05 2.19 6.93
C THR A 484 -25.68 3.52 7.36
N ALA A 485 -25.07 4.16 8.36
CA ALA A 485 -25.51 5.43 8.90
C ALA A 485 -25.66 6.50 7.80
N LYS A 486 -26.53 7.49 8.00
CA LYS A 486 -26.67 8.64 7.10
C LYS A 486 -25.49 9.61 7.36
N GLY A 487 -24.76 9.95 6.30
CA GLY A 487 -23.69 10.94 6.35
C GLY A 487 -24.22 12.37 6.36
N ARG A 488 -23.30 13.33 6.34
CA ARG A 488 -23.65 14.77 6.37
C ARG A 488 -24.45 15.17 5.15
N ILE A 489 -24.10 14.71 3.95
CA ILE A 489 -24.77 15.06 2.69
C ILE A 489 -26.25 14.66 2.75
N THR A 490 -26.52 13.40 3.12
CA THR A 490 -27.92 12.90 3.23
C THR A 490 -28.72 13.61 4.33
N LYS A 491 -28.07 14.09 5.41
CA LYS A 491 -28.74 14.86 6.45
C LYS A 491 -29.11 16.27 5.99
N GLU A 492 -28.21 16.92 5.25
CA GLU A 492 -28.45 18.26 4.68
C GLU A 492 -29.57 18.27 3.64
N GLU A 493 -29.63 17.23 2.76
CA GLU A 493 -30.72 17.08 1.77
C GLU A 493 -32.09 16.84 2.42
N ASN A 494 -32.15 16.17 3.58
CA ASN A 494 -33.40 15.97 4.30
C ASN A 494 -33.84 17.18 5.15
N CYS A 495 -32.96 18.18 5.31
CA CYS A 495 -33.29 19.44 6.01
C CYS A 495 -33.71 20.57 5.05
N ARG A 496 -33.59 20.37 3.75
CA ARG A 496 -34.08 21.25 2.68
C ARG A 496 -35.41 20.74 2.13
#